data_6a7b8b1b305a0698d57b20d14e1ffe9d
#
_entry.id   6a7b8b1b305a0698d57b20d14e1ffe9d
#
_cell.length_a   1.000
_cell.length_b   1.000
_cell.length_c   1.000
_cell.angle_alpha   90.00
_cell.angle_beta   90.00
_cell.angle_gamma   90.00
#
_symmetry.space_group_name_H-M   'P 1'
#
loop_
_entity.id
_entity.type
_entity.pdbx_description
1 polymer ?
#
loop_
_entity_poly.entity_id
_entity_poly.type
_entity_poly.pdbx_seq_one_letter_code
_entity_poly.pdbx_strand_id
1 'polypeptide(L)'
;MATVDDQTSGAADPVPFVVTEPCSECDGQGMIDEQPCAECHGTGVLRFYHGTKAELKPGDLIAPGFSSNFGKRKQASFVYLTGTLDAATWGAELALGEGPGRIYAVEPTGPIEDDPNLTDKKFPGNPTKSYRTREALRVTGELTDWQGHSPAVLKAMKDRLEEAKRLGIEAIDD
;
A
#
# COMPACT_ATOMS: atom_id res chain seq x y z
N MET A 1 15.60 21.25 54.58
CA MET A 1 16.05 21.37 53.18
C MET A 1 15.45 20.22 52.41
N ALA A 2 14.38 20.46 51.71
CA ALA A 2 13.68 19.47 50.94
C ALA A 2 14.19 19.51 49.51
N THR A 3 14.73 18.39 49.04
CA THR A 3 15.08 18.17 47.65
C THR A 3 13.82 17.77 46.91
N VAL A 4 13.45 18.56 45.91
CA VAL A 4 12.36 18.27 44.98
C VAL A 4 12.86 17.23 44.00
N ASP A 5 12.26 16.07 44.03
CA ASP A 5 12.39 15.06 43.00
C ASP A 5 11.67 15.53 41.76
N ASP A 6 12.47 15.77 40.70
CA ASP A 6 12.00 16.01 39.34
C ASP A 6 11.47 14.68 38.76
N GLN A 7 10.16 14.47 38.86
CA GLN A 7 9.48 13.39 38.15
C GLN A 7 9.33 13.78 36.70
N THR A 8 10.32 13.41 35.91
CA THR A 8 10.20 13.39 34.45
C THR A 8 9.09 12.39 34.09
N SER A 9 7.92 12.94 33.81
CA SER A 9 6.81 12.20 33.22
C SER A 9 7.25 11.78 31.82
N GLY A 10 7.73 10.55 31.71
CA GLY A 10 7.96 9.89 30.44
C GLY A 10 6.61 9.71 29.76
N ALA A 11 6.30 10.56 28.81
CA ALA A 11 5.23 10.32 27.87
C ALA A 11 5.57 9.00 27.15
N ALA A 12 4.79 7.96 27.39
CA ALA A 12 4.90 6.73 26.62
C ALA A 12 4.65 7.09 25.16
N ASP A 13 5.61 6.79 24.30
CA ASP A 13 5.42 6.91 22.87
C ASP A 13 4.14 6.16 22.48
N PRO A 14 3.26 6.76 21.65
CA PRO A 14 2.05 6.07 21.24
C PRO A 14 2.44 4.78 20.53
N VAL A 15 1.94 3.66 21.07
CA VAL A 15 2.11 2.34 20.45
C VAL A 15 1.57 2.44 19.02
N PRO A 16 2.37 2.15 17.99
CA PRO A 16 1.92 2.27 16.61
C PRO A 16 0.69 1.38 16.41
N PHE A 17 -0.36 1.97 15.86
CA PHE A 17 -1.57 1.25 15.51
C PHE A 17 -1.23 0.26 14.39
N VAL A 18 -1.13 -1.01 14.73
CA VAL A 18 -0.90 -2.08 13.77
C VAL A 18 -2.26 -2.63 13.37
N VAL A 19 -2.69 -2.38 12.16
CA VAL A 19 -3.85 -3.06 11.58
C VAL A 19 -3.41 -4.48 11.21
N THR A 20 -3.77 -5.44 12.04
CA THR A 20 -3.60 -6.86 11.72
C THR A 20 -4.94 -7.41 11.24
N GLU A 21 -5.13 -7.44 9.94
CA GLU A 21 -6.26 -8.13 9.35
C GLU A 21 -5.91 -9.63 9.22
N PRO A 22 -6.80 -10.54 9.64
CA PRO A 22 -6.58 -11.96 9.39
C PRO A 22 -6.56 -12.22 7.88
N CYS A 23 -5.66 -13.08 7.45
CA CYS A 23 -5.60 -13.51 6.06
C CYS A 23 -6.87 -14.28 5.70
N SER A 24 -7.63 -13.79 4.74
CA SER A 24 -8.90 -14.39 4.30
C SER A 24 -8.75 -15.74 3.62
N GLU A 25 -7.58 -16.03 3.03
CA GLU A 25 -7.33 -17.30 2.35
C GLU A 25 -7.17 -18.48 3.31
N CYS A 26 -6.69 -18.22 4.51
CA CYS A 26 -6.48 -19.25 5.54
C CYS A 26 -7.22 -18.95 6.83
N ASP A 27 -8.17 -18.04 6.83
CA ASP A 27 -8.93 -17.59 8.01
C ASP A 27 -8.02 -17.24 9.22
N GLY A 28 -6.88 -16.63 8.93
CA GLY A 28 -5.90 -16.26 9.94
C GLY A 28 -5.05 -17.40 10.49
N GLN A 29 -5.19 -18.62 9.97
CA GLN A 29 -4.46 -19.79 10.49
C GLN A 29 -3.00 -19.87 10.00
N GLY A 30 -2.67 -19.19 8.92
CA GLY A 30 -1.35 -19.24 8.32
C GLY A 30 -1.07 -20.47 7.48
N MET A 31 -1.95 -21.48 7.52
CA MET A 31 -1.79 -22.78 6.86
C MET A 31 -3.03 -23.13 6.05
N ILE A 32 -2.83 -23.80 4.92
CA ILE A 32 -3.87 -24.43 4.10
C ILE A 32 -3.34 -25.84 3.75
N ASP A 33 -4.12 -26.89 4.06
CA ASP A 33 -3.74 -28.28 3.76
C ASP A 33 -2.31 -28.65 4.20
N GLU A 34 -1.93 -28.28 5.43
CA GLU A 34 -0.61 -28.52 6.02
C GLU A 34 0.56 -27.80 5.31
N GLN A 35 0.26 -26.90 4.38
CA GLN A 35 1.25 -26.04 3.72
C GLN A 35 1.11 -24.60 4.20
N PRO A 36 2.21 -23.84 4.27
CA PRO A 36 2.12 -22.41 4.55
C PRO A 36 1.23 -21.71 3.52
N CYS A 37 0.28 -20.93 4.00
CA CYS A 37 -0.58 -20.14 3.13
C CYS A 37 0.27 -19.23 2.23
N ALA A 38 0.10 -19.35 0.92
CA ALA A 38 0.86 -18.56 -0.05
C ALA A 38 0.58 -17.05 0.05
N GLU A 39 -0.64 -16.68 0.44
CA GLU A 39 -1.05 -15.28 0.54
C GLU A 39 -0.37 -14.54 1.70
N CYS A 40 -0.37 -15.13 2.88
CA CYS A 40 0.24 -14.52 4.06
C CYS A 40 1.63 -15.10 4.39
N HIS A 41 2.15 -16.00 3.58
CA HIS A 41 3.43 -16.69 3.79
C HIS A 41 3.53 -17.37 5.18
N GLY A 42 2.44 -17.96 5.62
CA GLY A 42 2.37 -18.70 6.88
C GLY A 42 2.15 -17.83 8.12
N THR A 43 2.01 -16.52 7.99
CA THR A 43 1.88 -15.60 9.13
C THR A 43 0.47 -15.53 9.72
N GLY A 44 -0.55 -15.93 8.96
CA GLY A 44 -1.96 -15.80 9.33
C GLY A 44 -2.52 -14.38 9.22
N VAL A 45 -1.70 -13.39 8.94
CA VAL A 45 -2.12 -11.99 8.80
C VAL A 45 -1.86 -11.47 7.40
N LEU A 46 -2.75 -10.61 6.92
CA LEU A 46 -2.60 -9.96 5.61
C LEU A 46 -1.36 -9.05 5.63
N ARG A 47 -0.51 -9.21 4.63
CA ARG A 47 0.61 -8.30 4.40
C ARG A 47 0.20 -7.23 3.42
N PHE A 48 0.64 -6.02 3.67
CA PHE A 48 0.39 -4.90 2.77
C PHE A 48 1.66 -4.51 2.02
N TYR A 49 1.46 -4.07 0.80
CA TYR A 49 2.51 -3.63 -0.11
C TYR A 49 2.19 -2.26 -0.70
N HIS A 50 3.23 -1.54 -1.04
CA HIS A 50 3.14 -0.28 -1.76
C HIS A 50 4.14 -0.28 -2.92
N GLY A 51 3.65 -0.05 -4.14
CA GLY A 51 4.47 0.07 -5.35
C GLY A 51 4.77 1.54 -5.65
N THR A 52 6.05 1.85 -5.85
CA THR A 52 6.52 3.21 -6.12
C THR A 52 7.84 3.20 -6.90
N LYS A 53 8.33 4.35 -7.32
CA LYS A 53 9.70 4.53 -7.83
C LYS A 53 10.60 5.27 -6.83
N ALA A 54 10.07 5.69 -5.70
CA ALA A 54 10.88 6.31 -4.65
C ALA A 54 11.83 5.29 -4.01
N GLU A 55 13.03 5.73 -3.71
CA GLU A 55 14.00 4.95 -2.94
C GLU A 55 13.79 5.21 -1.45
N LEU A 56 13.33 4.20 -0.75
CA LEU A 56 12.94 4.26 0.66
C LEU A 56 13.68 3.21 1.47
N LYS A 57 13.74 3.42 2.77
CA LYS A 57 14.40 2.52 3.74
C LYS A 57 13.40 2.05 4.78
N PRO A 58 13.65 0.90 5.43
CA PRO A 58 12.87 0.50 6.60
C PRO A 58 12.81 1.61 7.64
N GLY A 59 11.61 1.92 8.11
CA GLY A 59 11.32 3.02 9.03
C GLY A 59 10.87 4.32 8.37
N ASP A 60 11.08 4.50 7.06
CA ASP A 60 10.57 5.66 6.33
C ASP A 60 9.04 5.66 6.31
N LEU A 61 8.46 6.86 6.24
CA LEU A 61 7.02 7.06 6.17
C LEU A 61 6.61 7.52 4.77
N ILE A 62 5.60 6.86 4.22
CA ILE A 62 4.96 7.26 2.97
C ILE A 62 3.68 7.99 3.34
N ALA A 63 3.70 9.32 3.28
CA ALA A 63 2.56 10.15 3.66
C ALA A 63 1.73 10.56 2.43
N PRO A 64 0.43 10.85 2.58
CA PRO A 64 -0.35 11.55 1.57
C PRO A 64 0.27 12.91 1.22
N GLY A 65 -0.07 13.46 0.06
CA GLY A 65 0.39 14.78 -0.37
C GLY A 65 1.37 14.77 -1.54
N PHE A 66 1.79 13.60 -2.00
CA PHE A 66 2.50 13.48 -3.27
C PHE A 66 1.54 13.55 -4.45
N SER A 67 2.04 13.95 -5.62
CA SER A 67 1.21 14.03 -6.83
C SER A 67 0.60 12.66 -7.14
N SER A 68 -0.74 12.63 -7.29
CA SER A 68 -1.43 11.44 -7.73
C SER A 68 -0.92 10.98 -9.11
N ASN A 69 -0.81 9.67 -9.30
CA ASN A 69 -0.50 9.07 -10.60
C ASN A 69 -1.63 9.27 -11.62
N PHE A 70 -2.81 9.66 -11.13
CA PHE A 70 -4.04 9.79 -11.90
C PHE A 70 -4.62 11.20 -11.72
N GLY A 71 -4.74 11.95 -12.80
CA GLY A 71 -5.43 13.24 -12.80
C GLY A 71 -4.54 14.48 -12.89
N LYS A 72 -5.15 15.65 -12.81
CA LYS A 72 -4.48 16.95 -12.79
C LYS A 72 -3.76 17.10 -11.44
N ARG A 73 -2.59 17.72 -11.42
CA ARG A 73 -1.67 17.98 -10.31
C ARG A 73 -2.34 18.39 -8.98
N LYS A 74 -3.24 17.58 -8.48
CA LYS A 74 -3.84 17.71 -7.17
C LYS A 74 -3.00 16.89 -6.21
N GLN A 75 -2.68 17.41 -5.04
CA GLN A 75 -2.03 16.64 -4.01
C GLN A 75 -2.97 15.51 -3.60
N ALA A 76 -2.49 14.27 -3.60
CA ALA A 76 -3.27 13.12 -3.18
C ALA A 76 -3.64 13.26 -1.70
N SER A 77 -4.93 13.10 -1.40
CA SER A 77 -5.43 13.12 -0.02
C SER A 77 -5.23 11.80 0.70
N PHE A 78 -4.85 10.77 -0.05
CA PHE A 78 -4.67 9.40 0.41
C PHE A 78 -3.34 8.84 -0.06
N VAL A 79 -2.86 7.85 0.67
CA VAL A 79 -1.82 6.94 0.24
C VAL A 79 -2.44 5.54 0.09
N TYR A 80 -2.00 4.80 -0.91
CA TYR A 80 -2.58 3.53 -1.31
C TYR A 80 -1.70 2.35 -0.91
N LEU A 81 -2.34 1.25 -0.55
CA LEU A 81 -1.68 0.00 -0.20
C LEU A 81 -2.52 -1.18 -0.71
N THR A 82 -1.91 -2.31 -0.88
CA THR A 82 -2.59 -3.51 -1.37
C THR A 82 -2.12 -4.76 -0.64
N GLY A 83 -3.01 -5.74 -0.50
CA GLY A 83 -2.70 -7.07 0.02
C GLY A 83 -2.17 -8.05 -1.05
N THR A 84 -2.08 -7.66 -2.33
CA THR A 84 -1.60 -8.53 -3.41
C THR A 84 -0.34 -8.00 -4.06
N LEU A 85 0.58 -8.90 -4.38
CA LEU A 85 1.82 -8.53 -5.06
C LEU A 85 1.58 -8.04 -6.48
N ASP A 86 0.60 -8.60 -7.19
CA ASP A 86 0.23 -8.18 -8.54
C ASP A 86 -0.19 -6.70 -8.59
N ALA A 87 -1.09 -6.29 -7.69
CA ALA A 87 -1.51 -4.89 -7.61
C ALA A 87 -0.36 -3.95 -7.21
N ALA A 88 0.55 -4.40 -6.32
CA ALA A 88 1.75 -3.63 -5.98
C ALA A 88 2.71 -3.52 -7.17
N THR A 89 2.82 -4.56 -7.99
CA THR A 89 3.62 -4.54 -9.23
C THR A 89 3.09 -3.48 -10.20
N TRP A 90 1.77 -3.43 -10.42
CA TRP A 90 1.15 -2.35 -11.20
C TRP A 90 1.46 -0.97 -10.62
N GLY A 91 1.37 -0.83 -9.30
CA GLY A 91 1.72 0.42 -8.62
C GLY A 91 3.16 0.85 -8.89
N ALA A 92 4.10 -0.08 -8.82
CA ALA A 92 5.53 0.18 -9.06
C ALA A 92 5.82 0.56 -10.53
N GLU A 93 5.22 -0.16 -11.47
CA GLU A 93 5.45 0.05 -12.91
C GLU A 93 4.78 1.30 -13.47
N LEU A 94 3.64 1.67 -12.90
CA LEU A 94 2.86 2.84 -13.33
C LEU A 94 3.17 4.11 -12.53
N ALA A 95 3.97 4.02 -11.47
CA ALA A 95 4.35 5.16 -10.65
C ALA A 95 5.04 6.25 -11.47
N LEU A 96 4.75 7.50 -11.12
CA LEU A 96 5.44 8.66 -11.69
C LEU A 96 6.87 8.74 -11.18
N GLY A 97 7.74 9.31 -11.98
CA GLY A 97 9.14 9.50 -11.66
C GLY A 97 10.08 8.67 -12.54
N GLU A 98 11.35 8.89 -12.36
CA GLU A 98 12.42 8.19 -13.07
C GLU A 98 12.94 7.02 -12.23
N GLY A 99 13.58 6.08 -12.91
CA GLY A 99 14.17 4.92 -12.27
C GLY A 99 13.26 3.69 -12.26
N PRO A 100 13.76 2.60 -11.69
CA PRO A 100 13.04 1.33 -11.63
C PRO A 100 11.86 1.39 -10.65
N GLY A 101 10.81 0.64 -10.93
CA GLY A 101 9.75 0.37 -9.97
C GLY A 101 10.29 -0.39 -8.76
N ARG A 102 9.75 -0.09 -7.58
CA ARG A 102 10.11 -0.72 -6.30
C ARG A 102 8.84 -1.11 -5.56
N ILE A 103 8.90 -2.19 -4.83
CA ILE A 103 7.81 -2.66 -3.98
C ILE A 103 8.30 -2.75 -2.55
N TYR A 104 7.57 -2.12 -1.65
CA TYR A 104 7.85 -2.16 -0.22
C TYR A 104 6.75 -2.90 0.52
N ALA A 105 7.15 -3.72 1.48
CA ALA A 105 6.25 -4.14 2.54
C ALA A 105 6.00 -2.96 3.47
N VAL A 106 4.74 -2.71 3.81
CA VAL A 106 4.33 -1.54 4.57
C VAL A 106 3.34 -1.91 5.67
N GLU A 107 3.31 -1.08 6.70
CA GLU A 107 2.31 -1.11 7.76
C GLU A 107 1.56 0.22 7.79
N PRO A 108 0.22 0.22 7.74
CA PRO A 108 -0.55 1.44 7.94
C PRO A 108 -0.40 1.91 9.39
N THR A 109 -0.29 3.23 9.58
CA THR A 109 -0.20 3.82 10.94
C THR A 109 -1.56 4.26 11.47
N GLY A 110 -2.62 4.08 10.70
CA GLY A 110 -3.99 4.42 11.07
C GLY A 110 -5.02 3.60 10.28
N PRO A 111 -6.30 3.97 10.37
CA PRO A 111 -7.38 3.25 9.70
C PRO A 111 -7.19 3.19 8.19
N ILE A 112 -7.55 2.07 7.60
CA ILE A 112 -7.60 1.86 6.15
C ILE A 112 -9.05 1.69 5.71
N GLU A 113 -9.32 2.04 4.47
CA GLU A 113 -10.60 1.83 3.80
C GLU A 113 -10.39 1.26 2.40
N ASP A 114 -11.40 0.59 1.86
CA ASP A 114 -11.33 0.07 0.49
C ASP A 114 -11.09 1.20 -0.52
N ASP A 115 -10.22 0.95 -1.49
CA ASP A 115 -9.98 1.88 -2.60
C ASP A 115 -11.19 1.91 -3.53
N PRO A 116 -11.97 3.02 -3.60
CA PRO A 116 -13.17 3.09 -4.42
C PRO A 116 -12.90 3.03 -5.93
N ASN A 117 -11.66 3.20 -6.34
CA ASN A 117 -11.27 3.10 -7.75
C ASN A 117 -11.21 1.66 -8.24
N LEU A 118 -10.99 0.71 -7.33
CA LEU A 118 -10.80 -0.71 -7.62
C LEU A 118 -11.84 -1.63 -7.00
N THR A 119 -12.75 -1.09 -6.18
CA THR A 119 -13.79 -1.85 -5.49
C THR A 119 -15.19 -1.43 -5.91
N ASP A 120 -16.17 -2.26 -5.65
CA ASP A 120 -17.63 -2.08 -5.80
C ASP A 120 -18.15 -1.44 -7.10
N LYS A 121 -17.60 -0.33 -7.56
CA LYS A 121 -18.03 0.35 -8.79
C LYS A 121 -17.50 -0.28 -10.07
N LYS A 122 -16.28 -0.80 -10.03
CA LYS A 122 -15.64 -1.46 -11.19
C LYS A 122 -15.62 -2.97 -11.05
N PHE A 123 -15.46 -3.44 -9.83
CA PHE A 123 -15.35 -4.87 -9.52
C PHE A 123 -16.15 -5.15 -8.25
N PRO A 124 -17.01 -6.19 -8.22
CA PRO A 124 -17.70 -6.58 -6.99
C PRO A 124 -16.70 -6.94 -5.88
N GLY A 125 -16.87 -6.37 -4.71
CA GLY A 125 -15.97 -6.56 -3.57
C GLY A 125 -14.60 -5.90 -3.77
N ASN A 126 -13.56 -6.47 -3.18
CA ASN A 126 -12.18 -5.99 -3.27
C ASN A 126 -11.23 -7.10 -3.73
N PRO A 127 -11.27 -7.51 -5.01
CA PRO A 127 -10.52 -8.65 -5.51
C PRO A 127 -8.99 -8.43 -5.51
N THR A 128 -8.54 -7.19 -5.60
CA THR A 128 -7.12 -6.82 -5.56
C THR A 128 -6.62 -6.50 -4.15
N LYS A 129 -7.51 -6.58 -3.16
CA LYS A 129 -7.23 -6.17 -1.77
C LYS A 129 -6.55 -4.81 -1.72
N SER A 130 -7.12 -3.86 -2.46
CA SER A 130 -6.62 -2.49 -2.57
C SER A 130 -7.32 -1.60 -1.56
N TYR A 131 -6.52 -0.85 -0.82
CA TYR A 131 -6.96 0.02 0.26
C TYR A 131 -6.32 1.39 0.13
N ARG A 132 -6.86 2.35 0.84
CA ARG A 132 -6.28 3.69 0.99
C ARG A 132 -6.37 4.16 2.44
N THR A 133 -5.52 5.09 2.80
CA THR A 133 -5.54 5.72 4.12
C THR A 133 -5.13 7.18 4.03
N ARG A 134 -5.58 7.98 4.98
CA ARG A 134 -5.14 9.38 5.14
C ARG A 134 -3.90 9.49 6.02
N GLU A 135 -3.56 8.42 6.71
CA GLU A 135 -2.38 8.35 7.57
C GLU A 135 -1.17 7.82 6.79
N ALA A 136 0.01 7.98 7.34
CA ALA A 136 1.22 7.49 6.69
C ALA A 136 1.29 5.95 6.71
N LEU A 137 1.99 5.39 5.72
CA LEU A 137 2.44 4.00 5.73
C LEU A 137 3.88 3.95 6.23
N ARG A 138 4.20 3.02 7.12
CA ARG A 138 5.58 2.76 7.53
C ARG A 138 6.18 1.67 6.66
N VAL A 139 7.33 1.94 6.07
CA VAL A 139 8.11 0.95 5.32
C VAL A 139 8.75 -0.03 6.30
N THR A 140 8.53 -1.32 6.09
CA THR A 140 9.15 -2.40 6.89
C THR A 140 10.26 -3.13 6.16
N GLY A 141 10.25 -3.11 4.83
CA GLY A 141 11.28 -3.72 4.00
C GLY A 141 11.00 -3.54 2.51
N GLU A 142 11.99 -3.78 1.68
CA GLU A 142 11.87 -3.78 0.22
C GLU A 142 11.79 -5.24 -0.27
N LEU A 143 10.87 -5.49 -1.21
CA LEU A 143 10.81 -6.74 -1.95
C LEU A 143 11.67 -6.61 -3.20
N THR A 144 12.70 -7.44 -3.31
CA THR A 144 13.62 -7.45 -4.46
C THR A 144 13.36 -8.59 -5.44
N ASP A 145 12.64 -9.61 -5.00
CA ASP A 145 12.39 -10.84 -5.75
C ASP A 145 10.97 -10.87 -6.35
N TRP A 146 10.67 -9.85 -7.15
CA TRP A 146 9.41 -9.77 -7.88
C TRP A 146 9.64 -9.60 -9.39
N GLN A 147 8.69 -10.06 -10.18
CA GLN A 147 8.72 -9.95 -11.63
C GLN A 147 7.68 -8.94 -12.10
N GLY A 148 8.12 -8.03 -12.96
CA GLY A 148 7.23 -7.10 -13.65
C GLY A 148 6.38 -7.79 -14.72
N HIS A 149 5.36 -7.08 -15.18
CA HIS A 149 4.54 -7.52 -16.30
C HIS A 149 5.35 -7.54 -17.60
N SER A 150 4.94 -8.36 -18.57
CA SER A 150 5.59 -8.36 -19.87
C SER A 150 5.48 -6.98 -20.53
N PRO A 151 6.45 -6.60 -21.39
CA PRO A 151 6.41 -5.31 -22.06
C PRO A 151 5.12 -5.06 -22.86
N ALA A 152 4.53 -6.11 -23.43
CA ALA A 152 3.27 -6.00 -24.18
C ALA A 152 2.09 -5.71 -23.24
N VAL A 153 2.01 -6.36 -22.10
CA VAL A 153 0.97 -6.15 -21.09
C VAL A 153 1.09 -4.76 -20.47
N LEU A 154 2.31 -4.36 -20.12
CA LEU A 154 2.57 -3.03 -19.56
C LEU A 154 2.22 -1.92 -20.56
N LYS A 155 2.58 -2.09 -21.83
CA LYS A 155 2.22 -1.13 -22.88
C LYS A 155 0.71 -1.02 -23.03
N ALA A 156 0.00 -2.14 -23.10
CA ALA A 156 -1.46 -2.13 -23.22
C ALA A 156 -2.14 -1.41 -22.03
N MET A 157 -1.62 -1.56 -20.83
CA MET A 157 -2.12 -0.84 -19.67
C MET A 157 -1.86 0.66 -19.77
N LYS A 158 -0.65 1.07 -20.15
CA LYS A 158 -0.30 2.49 -20.34
C LYS A 158 -1.17 3.14 -21.42
N ASP A 159 -1.39 2.47 -22.53
CA ASP A 159 -2.26 2.96 -23.62
C ASP A 159 -3.71 3.17 -23.11
N ARG A 160 -4.23 2.26 -22.28
CA ARG A 160 -5.55 2.41 -21.65
C ARG A 160 -5.62 3.59 -20.68
N LEU A 161 -4.57 3.82 -19.89
CA LEU A 161 -4.52 4.95 -18.97
C LEU A 161 -4.44 6.29 -19.72
N GLU A 162 -3.68 6.36 -20.83
CA GLU A 162 -3.62 7.55 -21.67
C GLU A 162 -4.98 7.83 -22.32
N GLU A 163 -5.65 6.80 -22.81
CA GLU A 163 -7.00 6.92 -23.37
C GLU A 163 -8.01 7.40 -22.31
N ALA A 164 -7.96 6.84 -21.11
CA ALA A 164 -8.80 7.28 -19.99
C ALA A 164 -8.58 8.77 -19.66
N LYS A 165 -7.32 9.21 -19.62
CA LYS A 165 -6.97 10.63 -19.44
C LYS A 165 -7.52 11.49 -20.57
N ARG A 166 -7.40 11.04 -21.81
CA ARG A 166 -7.94 11.75 -22.98
C ARG A 166 -9.46 11.90 -22.93
N LEU A 167 -10.16 10.89 -22.39
CA LEU A 167 -11.62 10.90 -22.21
C LEU A 167 -12.06 11.66 -20.95
N GLY A 168 -11.13 12.20 -20.16
CA GLY A 168 -11.43 12.92 -18.92
C GLY A 168 -11.93 12.04 -17.77
N ILE A 169 -11.62 10.74 -17.81
CA ILE A 169 -11.92 9.81 -16.72
C ILE A 169 -10.91 10.07 -15.61
N GLU A 170 -11.40 10.55 -14.46
CA GLU A 170 -10.58 10.86 -13.29
C GLU A 170 -10.76 9.79 -12.20
N ALA A 171 -9.77 9.72 -11.30
CA ALA A 171 -9.87 8.91 -10.09
C ALA A 171 -10.97 9.43 -9.16
N ILE A 172 -11.58 8.54 -8.39
CA ILE A 172 -12.63 8.86 -7.45
C ILE A 172 -11.99 9.34 -6.15
N ASP A 173 -12.32 10.56 -5.73
CA ASP A 173 -11.94 11.12 -4.42
C ASP A 173 -10.45 11.05 -4.08
N ASP A 174 -9.60 11.38 -5.03
CA ASP A 174 -8.15 11.43 -4.84
C ASP A 174 -7.68 12.79 -4.34
#